data_47c117fb8239bdaf6f589efc29f0128c
#
_entry.id   47c117fb8239bdaf6f589efc29f0128c
#
_cell.length_a   1.000
_cell.length_b   1.000
_cell.length_c   1.000
_cell.angle_alpha   90.00
_cell.angle_beta   90.00
_cell.angle_gamma   90.00
#
_symmetry.space_group_name_H-M   'P 1'
#
loop_
_entity.id
_entity.type
_entity.pdbx_description
1 polymer ?
#
loop_
_entity_poly.entity_id
_entity_poly.type
_entity_poly.pdbx_seq_one_letter_code
_entity_poly.pdbx_strand_id
1 'polypeptide(L)'
;HGSCIAIQINHAGASAQSARINMQPVSASDVPSKAGGEIPRPLEKDEIMHIVKKYGEAAKRAQIAGFDAVEIHAGHSYLISQFLSPLTNKRTDEFGGSLENRARLAKLVIEEVRRQVGPFFPIFVRISADEFMEGGNTLDDCLDYLQYFQEEVDVFDVSAGLNGSIQYQIDANYLPDGW
;
A
#
# COMPACT_ATOMS: atom_id res chain seq x y z
N HIS A 1 -29.43 7.66 -7.74
CA HIS A 1 -29.15 7.02 -9.03
C HIS A 1 -28.79 5.53 -8.88
N GLY A 2 -28.66 4.99 -7.67
CA GLY A 2 -28.41 3.56 -7.41
C GLY A 2 -26.99 3.05 -7.75
N SER A 3 -26.03 3.95 -7.97
CA SER A 3 -24.63 3.58 -8.19
C SER A 3 -23.93 3.35 -6.83
N CYS A 4 -23.10 2.31 -6.75
CA CYS A 4 -22.20 2.10 -5.63
C CYS A 4 -20.95 2.96 -5.78
N ILE A 5 -20.37 3.38 -4.66
CA ILE A 5 -19.16 4.21 -4.64
C ILE A 5 -18.19 3.69 -3.58
N ALA A 6 -16.96 3.41 -4.00
CA ALA A 6 -15.84 3.10 -3.10
C ALA A 6 -14.95 4.32 -2.89
N ILE A 7 -14.32 4.43 -1.73
CA ILE A 7 -13.29 5.42 -1.45
C ILE A 7 -11.94 4.74 -1.25
N GLN A 8 -10.91 5.25 -1.93
CA GLN A 8 -9.56 4.81 -1.71
C GLN A 8 -8.92 5.58 -0.57
N ILE A 9 -8.31 4.86 0.39
CA ILE A 9 -7.53 5.43 1.50
C ILE A 9 -6.05 5.15 1.28
N ASN A 10 -5.21 6.17 1.52
CA ASN A 10 -3.79 6.12 1.22
C ASN A 10 -2.96 6.93 2.22
N HIS A 11 -1.69 6.58 2.34
CA HIS A 11 -0.65 7.35 3.02
C HIS A 11 0.54 7.51 2.07
N ALA A 12 0.91 8.75 1.78
CA ALA A 12 1.90 9.05 0.74
C ALA A 12 3.32 8.51 1.04
N GLY A 13 3.67 8.32 2.32
CA GLY A 13 5.00 7.86 2.70
C GLY A 13 6.09 8.80 2.18
N ALA A 14 7.17 8.23 1.64
CA ALA A 14 8.28 8.96 1.02
C ALA A 14 7.87 9.80 -0.20
N SER A 15 6.68 9.59 -0.78
CA SER A 15 6.18 10.39 -1.89
C SER A 15 5.55 11.72 -1.45
N ALA A 16 5.43 11.97 -0.14
CA ALA A 16 5.05 13.26 0.39
C ALA A 16 6.16 14.31 0.18
N GLN A 17 5.79 15.58 0.23
CA GLN A 17 6.71 16.72 0.17
C GLN A 17 6.62 17.51 1.48
N SER A 18 7.76 17.77 2.14
CA SER A 18 7.81 18.45 3.44
C SER A 18 7.13 19.82 3.40
N ALA A 19 7.28 20.55 2.27
CA ALA A 19 6.64 21.84 2.07
C ALA A 19 5.09 21.79 2.05
N ARG A 20 4.51 20.61 1.74
CA ARG A 20 3.04 20.42 1.70
C ARG A 20 2.48 19.91 3.02
N ILE A 21 3.23 19.04 3.70
CA ILE A 21 2.76 18.38 4.93
C ILE A 21 3.34 19.04 6.20
N ASN A 22 4.22 20.01 6.04
CA ASN A 22 4.89 20.76 7.11
C ASN A 22 5.68 19.89 8.09
N MET A 23 6.21 18.76 7.59
CA MET A 23 7.06 17.82 8.33
C MET A 23 7.92 16.99 7.37
N GLN A 24 8.97 16.34 7.88
CA GLN A 24 9.75 15.40 7.08
C GLN A 24 8.88 14.19 6.67
N PRO A 25 8.90 13.76 5.39
CA PRO A 25 8.26 12.52 4.97
C PRO A 25 8.73 11.32 5.78
N VAL A 26 7.89 10.32 5.91
CA VAL A 26 8.20 9.06 6.61
C VAL A 26 8.03 7.87 5.68
N SER A 27 8.78 6.78 5.92
CA SER A 27 8.72 5.58 5.09
C SER A 27 9.17 4.33 5.87
N ALA A 28 9.29 3.20 5.18
CA ALA A 28 9.92 1.99 5.71
C ALA A 28 11.39 2.23 6.07
N SER A 29 12.12 2.94 5.20
CA SER A 29 13.54 3.25 5.34
C SER A 29 13.84 4.65 4.78
N ASP A 30 15.07 5.11 4.87
CA ASP A 30 15.56 6.40 4.38
C ASP A 30 15.82 6.44 2.86
N VAL A 31 15.08 5.63 2.11
CA VAL A 31 15.17 5.58 0.64
C VAL A 31 14.21 6.59 0.03
N PRO A 32 14.70 7.62 -0.69
CA PRO A 32 13.84 8.63 -1.27
C PRO A 32 12.97 8.08 -2.39
N SER A 33 11.71 8.53 -2.42
CA SER A 33 10.82 8.27 -3.56
C SER A 33 11.25 9.10 -4.76
N LYS A 34 11.20 8.51 -5.97
CA LYS A 34 11.41 9.24 -7.21
C LYS A 34 10.37 10.35 -7.44
N ALA A 35 9.21 10.25 -6.83
CA ALA A 35 8.17 11.29 -6.89
C ALA A 35 8.38 12.42 -5.89
N GLY A 36 8.82 12.10 -4.67
CA GLY A 36 9.02 13.09 -3.60
C GLY A 36 10.40 13.76 -3.64
N GLY A 37 11.44 12.97 -3.92
CA GLY A 37 12.84 13.43 -4.00
C GLY A 37 13.52 13.73 -2.68
N GLU A 38 12.79 13.79 -1.58
CA GLU A 38 13.31 14.03 -0.24
C GLU A 38 13.67 12.71 0.46
N ILE A 39 14.71 12.72 1.31
CA ILE A 39 15.04 11.57 2.16
C ILE A 39 13.99 11.48 3.26
N PRO A 40 13.19 10.39 3.30
CA PRO A 40 12.22 10.20 4.36
C PRO A 40 12.92 9.73 5.64
N ARG A 41 12.26 9.94 6.78
CA ARG A 41 12.66 9.31 8.04
C ARG A 41 12.04 7.91 8.13
N PRO A 42 12.79 6.86 8.51
CA PRO A 42 12.20 5.56 8.84
C PRO A 42 11.18 5.69 9.98
N LEU A 43 10.05 4.99 9.84
CA LEU A 43 9.04 4.92 10.89
C LEU A 43 9.51 4.06 12.06
N GLU A 44 9.27 4.53 13.28
CA GLU A 44 9.40 3.72 14.48
C GLU A 44 8.20 2.78 14.64
N LYS A 45 8.36 1.70 15.42
CA LYS A 45 7.32 0.68 15.59
C LYS A 45 5.99 1.26 16.11
N ASP A 46 6.04 2.13 17.09
CA ASP A 46 4.84 2.75 17.66
C ASP A 46 4.12 3.65 16.65
N GLU A 47 4.88 4.31 15.76
CA GLU A 47 4.33 5.10 14.66
C GLU A 47 3.65 4.22 13.61
N ILE A 48 4.25 3.07 13.29
CA ILE A 48 3.64 2.04 12.40
C ILE A 48 2.29 1.61 12.98
N MET A 49 2.23 1.25 14.26
CA MET A 49 0.99 0.84 14.91
C MET A 49 -0.04 1.98 14.98
N HIS A 50 0.41 3.22 15.15
CA HIS A 50 -0.47 4.38 15.07
C HIS A 50 -1.08 4.54 13.67
N ILE A 51 -0.28 4.37 12.60
CA ILE A 51 -0.76 4.42 11.21
C ILE A 51 -1.76 3.30 10.94
N VAL A 52 -1.50 2.07 11.38
CA VAL A 52 -2.45 0.95 11.29
C VAL A 52 -3.81 1.35 11.86
N LYS A 53 -3.83 1.89 13.08
CA LYS A 53 -5.06 2.37 13.72
C LYS A 53 -5.76 3.47 12.90
N LYS A 54 -4.99 4.40 12.30
CA LYS A 54 -5.54 5.49 11.48
C LYS A 54 -6.20 5.00 10.19
N TYR A 55 -5.70 3.94 9.56
CA TYR A 55 -6.38 3.30 8.45
C TYR A 55 -7.74 2.73 8.86
N GLY A 56 -7.81 2.00 9.97
CA GLY A 56 -9.07 1.48 10.50
C GLY A 56 -10.08 2.60 10.82
N GLU A 57 -9.62 3.66 11.50
CA GLU A 57 -10.45 4.83 11.79
C GLU A 57 -10.95 5.54 10.51
N ALA A 58 -10.12 5.61 9.47
CA ALA A 58 -10.49 6.19 8.19
C ALA A 58 -11.56 5.36 7.47
N ALA A 59 -11.38 4.05 7.42
CA ALA A 59 -12.35 3.12 6.85
C ALA A 59 -13.70 3.19 7.60
N LYS A 60 -13.67 3.28 8.93
CA LYS A 60 -14.89 3.44 9.73
C LYS A 60 -15.62 4.75 9.42
N ARG A 61 -14.91 5.85 9.23
CA ARG A 61 -15.51 7.12 8.81
C ARG A 61 -16.11 7.02 7.41
N ALA A 62 -15.46 6.32 6.47
CA ALA A 62 -15.99 6.08 5.13
C ALA A 62 -17.32 5.31 5.19
N GLN A 63 -17.38 4.23 5.98
CA GLN A 63 -18.61 3.45 6.20
C GLN A 63 -19.74 4.32 6.79
N ILE A 64 -19.45 5.13 7.82
CA ILE A 64 -20.42 6.03 8.44
C ILE A 64 -20.90 7.11 7.46
N ALA A 65 -20.02 7.58 6.58
CA ALA A 65 -20.34 8.56 5.54
C ALA A 65 -21.21 8.00 4.40
N GLY A 66 -21.45 6.68 4.37
CA GLY A 66 -22.33 6.04 3.38
C GLY A 66 -21.62 5.58 2.11
N PHE A 67 -20.29 5.40 2.12
CA PHE A 67 -19.61 4.70 1.05
C PHE A 67 -19.96 3.20 1.08
N ASP A 68 -20.02 2.58 -0.09
CA ASP A 68 -20.37 1.16 -0.24
C ASP A 68 -19.17 0.23 -0.05
N ALA A 69 -17.95 0.75 -0.21
CA ALA A 69 -16.71 -0.01 -0.02
C ALA A 69 -15.54 0.94 0.34
N VAL A 70 -14.45 0.36 0.85
CA VAL A 70 -13.17 1.03 1.01
C VAL A 70 -12.10 0.30 0.21
N GLU A 71 -11.19 1.05 -0.41
CA GLU A 71 -10.01 0.51 -1.06
C GLU A 71 -8.75 0.94 -0.32
N ILE A 72 -7.92 -0.02 0.07
CA ILE A 72 -6.61 0.21 0.69
C ILE A 72 -5.58 0.27 -0.44
N HIS A 73 -4.88 1.40 -0.56
CA HIS A 73 -3.85 1.55 -1.59
C HIS A 73 -2.51 0.97 -1.12
N ALA A 74 -2.14 -0.18 -1.69
CA ALA A 74 -0.91 -0.91 -1.40
C ALA A 74 0.08 -0.96 -2.58
N GLY A 75 -0.10 -0.11 -3.59
CA GLY A 75 0.73 -0.04 -4.81
C GLY A 75 1.44 1.30 -5.00
N HIS A 76 2.10 1.44 -6.16
CA HIS A 76 2.56 2.70 -6.77
C HIS A 76 3.50 3.56 -5.92
N SER A 77 4.39 2.94 -5.17
CA SER A 77 5.40 3.62 -4.32
C SER A 77 4.81 4.50 -3.19
N TYR A 78 3.59 4.23 -2.73
CA TYR A 78 3.05 4.81 -1.51
C TYR A 78 3.42 3.98 -0.28
N LEU A 79 3.05 4.40 0.93
CA LEU A 79 3.62 3.86 2.16
C LEU A 79 3.56 2.33 2.25
N ILE A 80 2.41 1.71 2.00
CA ILE A 80 2.28 0.24 2.09
C ILE A 80 3.18 -0.43 1.03
N SER A 81 3.18 0.08 -0.21
CA SER A 81 4.10 -0.38 -1.27
C SER A 81 5.57 -0.22 -0.87
N GLN A 82 5.92 0.87 -0.16
CA GLN A 82 7.29 1.09 0.32
C GLN A 82 7.73 0.05 1.37
N PHE A 83 6.81 -0.51 2.13
CA PHE A 83 7.08 -1.63 3.03
C PHE A 83 7.17 -2.97 2.29
N LEU A 84 6.30 -3.20 1.30
CA LEU A 84 6.29 -4.42 0.49
C LEU A 84 7.57 -4.56 -0.36
N SER A 85 8.04 -3.46 -0.97
CA SER A 85 9.14 -3.46 -1.92
C SER A 85 10.51 -3.65 -1.26
N PRO A 86 11.33 -4.63 -1.70
CA PRO A 86 12.72 -4.76 -1.24
C PRO A 86 13.61 -3.61 -1.73
N LEU A 87 13.16 -2.84 -2.74
CA LEU A 87 13.89 -1.66 -3.23
C LEU A 87 13.87 -0.52 -2.21
N THR A 88 12.78 -0.37 -1.47
CA THR A 88 12.56 0.73 -0.53
C THR A 88 12.56 0.33 0.92
N ASN A 89 12.30 -0.95 1.23
CA ASN A 89 12.35 -1.48 2.59
C ASN A 89 13.72 -2.13 2.87
N LYS A 90 14.57 -1.41 3.60
CA LYS A 90 15.90 -1.87 4.04
C LYS A 90 15.93 -2.19 5.54
N ARG A 91 14.75 -2.38 6.17
CA ARG A 91 14.63 -2.71 7.58
C ARG A 91 15.17 -4.10 7.88
N THR A 92 15.69 -4.27 9.11
CA THR A 92 16.21 -5.54 9.64
C THR A 92 15.40 -6.05 10.85
N ASP A 93 14.28 -5.37 11.17
CA ASP A 93 13.33 -5.74 12.21
C ASP A 93 12.17 -6.59 11.63
N GLU A 94 11.13 -6.80 12.44
CA GLU A 94 9.94 -7.58 12.07
C GLU A 94 9.10 -7.00 10.91
N PHE A 95 9.43 -5.79 10.42
CA PHE A 95 8.78 -5.15 9.28
C PHE A 95 9.64 -5.15 8.01
N GLY A 96 10.78 -5.86 7.99
CA GLY A 96 11.70 -5.89 6.85
C GLY A 96 12.43 -7.22 6.68
N GLY A 97 13.22 -7.31 5.61
CA GLY A 97 13.95 -8.52 5.24
C GLY A 97 13.09 -9.52 4.48
N SER A 98 12.54 -10.54 5.14
CA SER A 98 11.72 -11.57 4.47
C SER A 98 10.44 -10.98 3.87
N LEU A 99 9.89 -11.69 2.88
CA LEU A 99 8.61 -11.34 2.24
C LEU A 99 7.49 -11.20 3.28
N GLU A 100 7.38 -12.15 4.20
CA GLU A 100 6.41 -12.11 5.29
C GLU A 100 6.55 -10.85 6.16
N ASN A 101 7.77 -10.48 6.52
CA ASN A 101 8.02 -9.27 7.32
C ASN A 101 7.67 -7.99 6.54
N ARG A 102 8.01 -7.93 5.24
CA ARG A 102 7.63 -6.80 4.40
C ARG A 102 6.12 -6.68 4.23
N ALA A 103 5.40 -7.81 4.21
CA ALA A 103 3.94 -7.85 4.13
C ALA A 103 3.24 -7.44 5.43
N ARG A 104 3.94 -7.45 6.56
CA ARG A 104 3.35 -7.30 7.91
C ARG A 104 2.56 -6.01 8.08
N LEU A 105 3.07 -4.86 7.60
CA LEU A 105 2.30 -3.61 7.67
C LEU A 105 0.98 -3.72 6.92
N ALA A 106 0.99 -4.22 5.69
CA ALA A 106 -0.20 -4.38 4.87
C ALA A 106 -1.24 -5.27 5.58
N LYS A 107 -0.78 -6.43 6.09
CA LYS A 107 -1.64 -7.37 6.85
C LYS A 107 -2.29 -6.69 8.06
N LEU A 108 -1.51 -6.03 8.90
CA LEU A 108 -2.02 -5.33 10.08
C LEU A 108 -3.04 -4.23 9.72
N VAL A 109 -2.81 -3.49 8.64
CA VAL A 109 -3.75 -2.48 8.15
C VAL A 109 -5.05 -3.12 7.72
N ILE A 110 -5.00 -4.19 6.93
CA ILE A 110 -6.18 -4.90 6.41
C ILE A 110 -6.99 -5.50 7.57
N GLU A 111 -6.33 -6.19 8.50
CA GLU A 111 -6.97 -6.75 9.71
C GLU A 111 -7.64 -5.66 10.56
N GLU A 112 -6.97 -4.52 10.79
CA GLU A 112 -7.55 -3.41 11.57
C GLU A 112 -8.73 -2.78 10.83
N VAL A 113 -8.66 -2.61 9.50
CA VAL A 113 -9.78 -2.12 8.71
C VAL A 113 -10.96 -3.07 8.83
N ARG A 114 -10.75 -4.38 8.62
CA ARG A 114 -11.80 -5.40 8.77
C ARG A 114 -12.43 -5.37 10.16
N ARG A 115 -11.61 -5.27 11.19
CA ARG A 115 -12.07 -5.17 12.58
C ARG A 115 -12.99 -3.96 12.81
N GLN A 116 -12.71 -2.82 12.18
CA GLN A 116 -13.47 -1.58 12.34
C GLN A 116 -14.78 -1.56 11.54
N VAL A 117 -14.77 -2.08 10.32
CA VAL A 117 -15.93 -2.01 9.42
C VAL A 117 -16.84 -3.24 9.53
N GLY A 118 -16.36 -4.33 10.12
CA GLY A 118 -17.10 -5.58 10.27
C GLY A 118 -17.03 -6.48 9.04
N PRO A 119 -17.65 -7.69 9.12
CA PRO A 119 -17.44 -8.75 8.13
C PRO A 119 -18.14 -8.52 6.78
N PHE A 120 -19.07 -7.58 6.69
CA PHE A 120 -19.93 -7.42 5.50
C PHE A 120 -19.65 -6.15 4.70
N PHE A 121 -18.75 -5.28 5.17
CA PHE A 121 -18.36 -4.09 4.44
C PHE A 121 -17.22 -4.44 3.48
N PRO A 122 -17.38 -4.22 2.16
CA PRO A 122 -16.38 -4.64 1.19
C PRO A 122 -15.04 -3.91 1.37
N ILE A 123 -13.96 -4.67 1.39
CA ILE A 123 -12.58 -4.19 1.44
C ILE A 123 -11.87 -4.58 0.14
N PHE A 124 -11.45 -3.57 -0.61
CA PHE A 124 -10.61 -3.72 -1.79
C PHE A 124 -9.16 -3.41 -1.41
N VAL A 125 -8.23 -4.08 -2.07
CA VAL A 125 -6.80 -3.78 -1.95
C VAL A 125 -6.21 -3.57 -3.33
N ARG A 126 -5.71 -2.36 -3.59
CA ARG A 126 -4.98 -2.07 -4.82
C ARG A 126 -3.51 -2.37 -4.63
N ILE A 127 -2.95 -3.28 -5.46
CA ILE A 127 -1.59 -3.76 -5.35
C ILE A 127 -0.86 -3.65 -6.70
N SER A 128 0.47 -3.41 -6.68
CA SER A 128 1.32 -3.55 -7.85
C SER A 128 1.81 -5.00 -7.95
N ALA A 129 1.33 -5.74 -8.96
CA ALA A 129 1.66 -7.15 -9.15
C ALA A 129 3.11 -7.38 -9.56
N ASP A 130 3.68 -6.47 -10.33
CA ASP A 130 5.09 -6.47 -10.70
C ASP A 130 5.63 -5.04 -10.66
N GLU A 131 6.83 -4.86 -10.12
CA GLU A 131 7.45 -3.54 -10.03
C GLU A 131 8.19 -3.14 -11.31
N PHE A 132 8.47 -4.13 -12.19
CA PHE A 132 9.25 -3.95 -13.43
C PHE A 132 10.59 -3.23 -13.18
N MET A 133 11.24 -3.56 -12.10
CA MET A 133 12.52 -2.99 -11.68
C MET A 133 13.43 -4.10 -11.15
N GLU A 134 14.70 -4.07 -11.56
CA GLU A 134 15.68 -5.03 -11.07
C GLU A 134 15.77 -5.02 -9.54
N GLY A 135 15.62 -6.19 -8.93
CA GLY A 135 15.59 -6.37 -7.48
C GLY A 135 14.30 -5.93 -6.80
N GLY A 136 13.27 -5.55 -7.56
CA GLY A 136 11.93 -5.28 -7.07
C GLY A 136 11.08 -6.55 -6.93
N ASN A 137 9.85 -6.39 -6.45
CA ASN A 137 8.88 -7.48 -6.39
C ASN A 137 8.46 -7.90 -7.80
N THR A 138 8.35 -9.21 -7.99
CA THR A 138 7.85 -9.87 -9.19
C THR A 138 6.39 -10.31 -9.01
N LEU A 139 5.79 -10.81 -10.09
CA LEU A 139 4.45 -11.40 -10.03
C LEU A 139 4.37 -12.56 -9.01
N ASP A 140 5.42 -13.39 -8.91
CA ASP A 140 5.46 -14.49 -7.93
C ASP A 140 5.47 -13.96 -6.49
N ASP A 141 6.25 -12.91 -6.21
CA ASP A 141 6.22 -12.23 -4.90
C ASP A 141 4.82 -11.67 -4.59
N CYS A 142 4.14 -11.12 -5.60
CA CYS A 142 2.78 -10.62 -5.43
C CYS A 142 1.82 -11.76 -5.07
N LEU A 143 1.86 -12.88 -5.76
CA LEU A 143 1.03 -14.05 -5.46
C LEU A 143 1.23 -14.54 -4.03
N ASP A 144 2.47 -14.53 -3.54
CA ASP A 144 2.78 -14.86 -2.16
C ASP A 144 2.18 -13.84 -1.17
N TYR A 145 2.24 -12.52 -1.47
CA TYR A 145 1.58 -11.51 -0.63
C TYR A 145 0.07 -11.71 -0.55
N LEU A 146 -0.58 -12.04 -1.67
CA LEU A 146 -2.03 -12.24 -1.69
C LEU A 146 -2.47 -13.36 -0.74
N GLN A 147 -1.66 -14.39 -0.55
CA GLN A 147 -1.95 -15.46 0.41
C GLN A 147 -2.02 -14.96 1.86
N TYR A 148 -1.26 -13.92 2.22
CA TYR A 148 -1.33 -13.31 3.57
C TYR A 148 -2.57 -12.45 3.78
N PHE A 149 -3.25 -12.01 2.71
CA PHE A 149 -4.32 -11.02 2.76
C PHE A 149 -5.71 -11.58 2.44
N GLN A 150 -5.78 -12.72 1.74
CA GLN A 150 -7.00 -13.23 1.09
C GLN A 150 -8.18 -13.46 2.03
N GLU A 151 -7.95 -13.74 3.32
CA GLU A 151 -9.03 -14.02 4.27
C GLU A 151 -9.85 -12.77 4.62
N GLU A 152 -9.25 -11.59 4.53
CA GLU A 152 -9.84 -10.32 4.96
C GLU A 152 -10.21 -9.38 3.79
N VAL A 153 -9.81 -9.74 2.57
CA VAL A 153 -9.98 -8.92 1.36
C VAL A 153 -11.06 -9.50 0.47
N ASP A 154 -11.99 -8.67 0.04
CA ASP A 154 -13.08 -9.09 -0.86
C ASP A 154 -12.69 -8.97 -2.34
N VAL A 155 -11.85 -7.98 -2.69
CA VAL A 155 -11.42 -7.72 -4.07
C VAL A 155 -9.97 -7.25 -4.10
N PHE A 156 -9.18 -7.83 -5.01
CA PHE A 156 -7.87 -7.28 -5.38
C PHE A 156 -7.98 -6.48 -6.68
N ASP A 157 -7.65 -5.18 -6.60
CA ASP A 157 -7.46 -4.31 -7.77
C ASP A 157 -5.98 -4.38 -8.19
N VAL A 158 -5.72 -5.16 -9.23
CA VAL A 158 -4.36 -5.47 -9.67
C VAL A 158 -3.88 -4.42 -10.66
N SER A 159 -2.77 -3.77 -10.31
CA SER A 159 -2.05 -2.81 -11.12
C SER A 159 -0.58 -3.23 -11.25
N ALA A 160 0.25 -2.41 -11.86
CA ALA A 160 1.66 -2.70 -12.07
C ALA A 160 2.54 -1.46 -11.93
N GLY A 161 3.84 -1.69 -11.75
CA GLY A 161 4.87 -0.65 -11.73
C GLY A 161 4.94 0.19 -10.46
N LEU A 162 6.01 0.95 -10.40
CA LEU A 162 6.31 1.94 -9.34
C LEU A 162 6.61 3.31 -9.98
N ASN A 163 6.86 4.32 -9.17
CA ASN A 163 7.29 5.64 -9.64
C ASN A 163 8.58 5.62 -10.50
N GLY A 164 9.37 4.54 -10.46
CA GLY A 164 10.53 4.30 -11.32
C GLY A 164 10.21 3.61 -12.65
N SER A 165 9.03 3.02 -12.76
CA SER A 165 8.51 2.27 -13.91
C SER A 165 7.09 2.72 -14.26
N ILE A 166 6.84 4.04 -14.23
CA ILE A 166 5.51 4.66 -14.35
C ILE A 166 4.79 4.33 -15.66
N GLN A 167 5.53 4.05 -16.73
CA GLN A 167 4.95 3.64 -18.02
C GLN A 167 4.06 2.39 -17.87
N TYR A 168 4.40 1.47 -16.99
CA TYR A 168 3.59 0.27 -16.73
C TYR A 168 2.35 0.53 -15.87
N GLN A 169 2.24 1.72 -15.27
CA GLN A 169 1.05 2.15 -14.52
C GLN A 169 0.00 2.80 -15.41
N ILE A 170 0.42 3.44 -16.50
CA ILE A 170 -0.44 4.37 -17.24
C ILE A 170 -0.64 3.97 -18.72
N ASP A 171 0.17 3.06 -19.26
CA ASP A 171 0.11 2.69 -20.66
C ASP A 171 0.19 1.16 -20.83
N ALA A 172 -0.96 0.55 -21.13
CA ALA A 172 -1.07 -0.90 -21.36
C ALA A 172 -0.23 -1.41 -22.55
N ASN A 173 0.24 -0.52 -23.44
CA ASN A 173 1.09 -0.93 -24.57
C ASN A 173 2.49 -1.40 -24.14
N TYR A 174 2.90 -1.11 -22.91
CA TYR A 174 4.17 -1.60 -22.36
C TYR A 174 4.06 -2.99 -21.72
N LEU A 175 2.85 -3.52 -21.57
CA LEU A 175 2.61 -4.83 -20.99
C LEU A 175 2.40 -5.86 -22.10
N PRO A 176 2.90 -7.09 -21.96
CA PRO A 176 2.61 -8.16 -22.91
C PRO A 176 1.11 -8.50 -22.92
N ASP A 177 0.65 -9.07 -24.05
CA ASP A 177 -0.74 -9.50 -24.16
C ASP A 177 -1.10 -10.53 -23.07
N GLY A 178 -2.24 -10.34 -22.43
CA GLY A 178 -2.75 -11.24 -21.39
C GLY A 178 -2.19 -10.98 -19.99
N TRP A 179 -1.51 -9.84 -19.81
CA TRP A 179 -1.01 -9.42 -18.48
C TRP A 179 -2.12 -8.90 -17.59
#